data_3ecb1c8c65661b20a1da75b1323dc98a
#
_entry.id   3ecb1c8c65661b20a1da75b1323dc98a
#
_cell.length_a   1.000
_cell.length_b   1.000
_cell.length_c   1.000
_cell.angle_alpha   90.00
_cell.angle_beta   90.00
_cell.angle_gamma   90.00
#
_symmetry.space_group_name_H-M   'P 1'
#
loop_
_entity.id
_entity.type
_entity.pdbx_description
1 polymer ?
#
loop_
_entity_poly.entity_id
_entity_poly.type
_entity_poly.pdbx_seq_one_letter_code
_entity_poly.pdbx_strand_id
1 'polypeptide(L)'
;TGEVYEYHLRHLSTSSLSADARQRALLSLSEWEESERNRRVTEGGLNASTTLDPVRYDPTSEDLASQGEVQGWLLSSFIPLIITVWVVTSGIQPAIDMTAGERERGSMEALLCAPARRWELLAGKWAAVSTIVLVGVVLQLGGLMFALTFLAGPSLLSTPDVGLGALVLLSVAIFAYSVMVVASELALAIRSKSVKEAGALLAPASLAVIIPAVVVQFINLDGVEAYWFAVPVVNVLLAMRELLLDQVDPVHTFVWLSTTLVYTGAALWYAQRQFNREDLVLSPS
;
A
#
# COMPACT_ATOMS: atom_id res chain seq x y z
N THR A 1 -35.28 -36.84 -26.21
CA THR A 1 -33.98 -36.27 -26.63
C THR A 1 -33.48 -35.38 -25.50
N GLY A 2 -32.57 -35.93 -24.70
CA GLY A 2 -31.96 -35.15 -23.62
C GLY A 2 -30.91 -34.20 -24.22
N GLU A 3 -31.17 -32.91 -24.14
CA GLU A 3 -30.19 -31.90 -24.47
C GLU A 3 -29.19 -31.75 -23.31
N VAL A 4 -27.91 -31.65 -23.64
CA VAL A 4 -26.85 -31.32 -22.70
C VAL A 4 -26.61 -29.81 -22.81
N TYR A 5 -26.64 -29.11 -21.69
CA TYR A 5 -26.34 -27.68 -21.63
C TYR A 5 -24.86 -27.49 -21.27
N GLU A 6 -24.13 -26.73 -22.09
CA GLU A 6 -22.78 -26.33 -21.83
C GLU A 6 -22.77 -24.83 -21.52
N TYR A 7 -22.02 -24.42 -20.51
CA TYR A 7 -21.85 -23.02 -20.16
C TYR A 7 -20.37 -22.67 -19.91
N HIS A 8 -20.02 -21.45 -20.29
CA HIS A 8 -18.69 -20.89 -20.10
C HIS A 8 -18.79 -19.71 -19.14
N LEU A 9 -18.03 -19.76 -18.06
CA LEU A 9 -17.93 -18.65 -17.13
C LEU A 9 -16.67 -17.84 -17.45
N ARG A 10 -16.86 -16.58 -17.86
CA ARG A 10 -15.80 -15.61 -18.05
C ARG A 10 -15.67 -14.78 -16.80
N HIS A 11 -14.46 -14.60 -16.31
CA HIS A 11 -14.19 -13.85 -15.10
C HIS A 11 -12.86 -13.10 -15.21
N LEU A 12 -12.69 -12.04 -14.39
CA LEU A 12 -11.45 -11.31 -14.22
C LEU A 12 -10.76 -11.79 -12.95
N SER A 13 -9.61 -12.44 -13.08
CA SER A 13 -8.84 -12.96 -11.94
C SER A 13 -8.27 -11.84 -11.06
N THR A 14 -8.16 -10.63 -11.61
CA THR A 14 -7.67 -9.42 -10.91
C THR A 14 -8.73 -8.74 -10.04
N SER A 15 -10.00 -9.14 -10.14
CA SER A 15 -11.12 -8.58 -9.37
C SER A 15 -11.68 -9.61 -8.39
N SER A 16 -11.61 -9.30 -7.09
CA SER A 16 -12.20 -10.16 -6.04
C SER A 16 -13.71 -10.28 -6.19
N LEU A 17 -14.40 -9.21 -6.63
CA LEU A 17 -15.84 -9.24 -6.91
C LEU A 17 -16.17 -10.19 -8.05
N SER A 18 -15.36 -10.23 -9.11
CA SER A 18 -15.54 -11.16 -10.23
C SER A 18 -15.29 -12.61 -9.81
N ALA A 19 -14.29 -12.86 -8.96
CA ALA A 19 -14.01 -14.16 -8.38
C ALA A 19 -15.16 -14.65 -7.48
N ASP A 20 -15.69 -13.80 -6.61
CA ASP A 20 -16.83 -14.09 -5.74
C ASP A 20 -18.12 -14.31 -6.56
N ALA A 21 -18.32 -13.52 -7.61
CA ALA A 21 -19.46 -13.69 -8.52
C ALA A 21 -19.39 -15.04 -9.25
N ARG A 22 -18.19 -15.42 -9.72
CA ARG A 22 -17.94 -16.75 -10.31
C ARG A 22 -18.27 -17.87 -9.33
N GLN A 23 -17.79 -17.78 -8.09
CA GLN A 23 -18.04 -18.81 -7.08
C GLN A 23 -19.54 -18.95 -6.77
N ARG A 24 -20.25 -17.83 -6.61
CA ARG A 24 -21.71 -17.84 -6.41
C ARG A 24 -22.45 -18.41 -7.61
N ALA A 25 -22.03 -18.07 -8.83
CA ALA A 25 -22.61 -18.63 -10.05
C ALA A 25 -22.40 -20.15 -10.14
N LEU A 26 -21.21 -20.65 -9.77
CA LEU A 26 -20.95 -22.09 -9.74
C LEU A 26 -21.82 -22.82 -8.73
N LEU A 27 -22.02 -22.24 -7.53
CA LEU A 27 -22.90 -22.82 -6.52
C LEU A 27 -24.36 -22.87 -6.98
N SER A 28 -24.89 -21.78 -7.53
CA SER A 28 -26.26 -21.75 -8.03
C SER A 28 -26.47 -22.68 -9.25
N LEU A 29 -25.45 -22.82 -10.10
CA LEU A 29 -25.50 -23.76 -11.22
C LEU A 29 -25.45 -25.20 -10.75
N SER A 30 -24.69 -25.54 -9.72
CA SER A 30 -24.67 -26.90 -9.15
C SER A 30 -26.00 -27.28 -8.50
N GLU A 31 -26.68 -26.36 -7.82
CA GLU A 31 -28.02 -26.56 -7.29
C GLU A 31 -29.05 -26.76 -8.39
N TRP A 32 -28.97 -25.95 -9.44
CA TRP A 32 -29.84 -26.10 -10.61
C TRP A 32 -29.60 -27.41 -11.35
N GLU A 33 -28.33 -27.80 -11.55
CA GLU A 33 -27.95 -29.09 -12.14
C GLU A 33 -28.55 -30.27 -11.38
N GLU A 34 -28.44 -30.24 -10.05
CA GLU A 34 -29.02 -31.30 -9.23
C GLU A 34 -30.56 -31.35 -9.33
N SER A 35 -31.21 -30.20 -9.35
CA SER A 35 -32.67 -30.12 -9.53
C SER A 35 -33.12 -30.63 -10.89
N GLU A 36 -32.42 -30.26 -11.96
CA GLU A 36 -32.71 -30.66 -13.32
C GLU A 36 -32.43 -32.16 -13.53
N ARG A 37 -31.36 -32.66 -12.94
CA ARG A 37 -31.05 -34.10 -12.93
C ARG A 37 -32.16 -34.91 -12.25
N ASN A 38 -32.62 -34.49 -11.09
CA ASN A 38 -33.71 -35.14 -10.38
C ASN A 38 -35.03 -35.10 -11.15
N ARG A 39 -35.34 -33.96 -11.81
CA ARG A 39 -36.51 -33.82 -12.68
C ARG A 39 -36.47 -34.82 -13.84
N ARG A 40 -35.37 -34.91 -14.59
CA ARG A 40 -35.19 -35.79 -15.74
C ARG A 40 -35.23 -37.27 -15.38
N VAL A 41 -34.67 -37.62 -14.22
CA VAL A 41 -34.76 -38.99 -13.71
C VAL A 41 -36.20 -39.35 -13.35
N THR A 42 -36.95 -38.40 -12.77
CA THR A 42 -38.35 -38.61 -12.37
C THR A 42 -39.31 -38.71 -13.57
N GLU A 43 -39.06 -37.94 -14.63
CA GLU A 43 -39.86 -37.96 -15.88
C GLU A 43 -39.65 -39.24 -16.73
N GLY A 44 -38.66 -40.04 -16.40
CA GLY A 44 -38.44 -41.41 -16.79
C GLY A 44 -38.34 -41.74 -18.29
N GLY A 45 -37.26 -42.40 -18.69
CA GLY A 45 -37.07 -42.94 -20.04
C GLY A 45 -35.92 -42.35 -20.83
N LEU A 46 -35.09 -41.50 -20.20
CA LEU A 46 -33.95 -40.88 -20.83
C LEU A 46 -32.65 -41.70 -20.65
N ASN A 47 -31.68 -41.51 -21.54
CA ASN A 47 -30.37 -42.14 -21.44
C ASN A 47 -29.67 -41.66 -20.14
N ALA A 48 -29.16 -42.60 -19.34
CA ALA A 48 -28.56 -42.33 -18.04
C ALA A 48 -27.44 -41.26 -18.09
N SER A 49 -26.59 -41.27 -19.12
CA SER A 49 -25.48 -40.32 -19.26
C SER A 49 -25.94 -38.87 -19.52
N THR A 50 -26.97 -38.69 -20.36
CA THR A 50 -27.52 -37.36 -20.66
C THR A 50 -28.49 -36.87 -19.58
N THR A 51 -29.04 -37.81 -18.79
CA THR A 51 -29.97 -37.50 -17.70
C THR A 51 -29.21 -37.15 -16.42
N LEU A 52 -28.12 -37.86 -16.15
CA LEU A 52 -27.33 -37.67 -14.94
C LEU A 52 -26.34 -36.51 -15.04
N ASP A 53 -25.96 -36.10 -16.26
CA ASP A 53 -25.00 -35.01 -16.50
C ASP A 53 -25.57 -34.00 -17.53
N PRO A 54 -26.72 -33.35 -17.23
CA PRO A 54 -27.43 -32.47 -18.17
C PRO A 54 -26.73 -31.13 -18.38
N VAL A 55 -25.83 -30.78 -17.49
CA VAL A 55 -25.06 -29.52 -17.53
C VAL A 55 -23.58 -29.86 -17.35
N ARG A 56 -22.78 -29.51 -18.32
CA ARG A 56 -21.35 -29.72 -18.27
C ARG A 56 -20.64 -28.36 -18.10
N TYR A 57 -19.84 -28.25 -17.06
CA TYR A 57 -18.90 -27.12 -16.93
C TYR A 57 -17.73 -27.35 -17.89
N ASP A 58 -17.50 -26.38 -18.76
CA ASP A 58 -16.25 -26.35 -19.53
C ASP A 58 -15.13 -25.78 -18.62
N PRO A 59 -14.13 -26.62 -18.30
CA PRO A 59 -13.00 -26.17 -17.45
C PRO A 59 -12.11 -25.14 -18.14
N THR A 60 -12.27 -24.91 -19.46
CA THR A 60 -11.59 -23.82 -20.16
C THR A 60 -12.30 -22.49 -19.90
N SER A 61 -12.46 -22.14 -18.61
CA SER A 61 -12.91 -20.79 -18.25
C SER A 61 -11.85 -19.80 -18.72
N GLU A 62 -12.20 -18.94 -19.67
CA GLU A 62 -11.30 -17.89 -20.11
C GLU A 62 -11.14 -16.83 -19.01
N ASP A 63 -9.91 -16.65 -18.55
CA ASP A 63 -9.55 -15.47 -17.79
C ASP A 63 -9.55 -14.29 -18.77
N LEU A 64 -10.39 -13.30 -18.52
CA LEU A 64 -10.50 -12.10 -19.34
C LEU A 64 -9.42 -11.08 -19.02
N ALA A 65 -8.69 -11.27 -17.91
CA ALA A 65 -7.61 -10.37 -17.54
C ALA A 65 -6.43 -10.55 -18.50
N SER A 66 -5.97 -9.47 -19.06
CA SER A 66 -4.70 -9.44 -19.81
C SER A 66 -3.53 -9.75 -18.88
N GLN A 67 -2.41 -10.23 -19.44
CA GLN A 67 -1.21 -10.44 -18.63
C GLN A 67 -0.72 -9.14 -17.97
N GLY A 68 -0.92 -7.98 -18.61
CA GLY A 68 -0.61 -6.66 -18.06
C GLY A 68 -1.49 -6.31 -16.85
N GLU A 69 -2.78 -6.61 -16.90
CA GLU A 69 -3.71 -6.39 -15.78
C GLU A 69 -3.38 -7.29 -14.58
N VAL A 70 -3.08 -8.56 -14.79
CA VAL A 70 -2.64 -9.48 -13.72
C VAL A 70 -1.37 -8.96 -13.04
N GLN A 71 -0.40 -8.50 -13.82
CA GLN A 71 0.84 -7.93 -13.28
C GLN A 71 0.60 -6.59 -12.59
N GLY A 72 -0.20 -5.71 -13.16
CA GLY A 72 -0.62 -4.46 -12.52
C GLY A 72 -1.25 -4.72 -11.15
N TRP A 73 -2.14 -5.71 -11.06
CA TRP A 73 -2.77 -6.12 -9.81
C TRP A 73 -1.73 -6.63 -8.78
N LEU A 74 -0.81 -7.50 -9.20
CA LEU A 74 0.27 -7.98 -8.33
C LEU A 74 1.15 -6.82 -7.84
N LEU A 75 1.59 -5.95 -8.74
CA LEU A 75 2.43 -4.81 -8.39
C LEU A 75 1.68 -3.82 -7.48
N SER A 76 0.39 -3.57 -7.74
CA SER A 76 -0.44 -2.70 -6.89
C SER A 76 -0.61 -3.23 -5.48
N SER A 77 -0.55 -4.55 -5.31
CA SER A 77 -0.64 -5.17 -3.99
C SER A 77 0.68 -5.12 -3.22
N PHE A 78 1.81 -5.38 -3.87
CA PHE A 78 3.09 -5.54 -3.18
C PHE A 78 3.93 -4.26 -3.11
N ILE A 79 3.92 -3.39 -4.14
CA ILE A 79 4.77 -2.19 -4.17
C ILE A 79 4.47 -1.24 -3.00
N PRO A 80 3.22 -0.89 -2.67
CA PRO A 80 2.93 0.00 -1.54
C PRO A 80 3.41 -0.57 -0.20
N LEU A 81 3.30 -1.90 0.00
CA LEU A 81 3.80 -2.56 1.20
C LEU A 81 5.32 -2.49 1.29
N ILE A 82 6.03 -2.83 0.20
CA ILE A 82 7.49 -2.81 0.15
C ILE A 82 8.01 -1.40 0.42
N ILE A 83 7.41 -0.39 -0.22
CA ILE A 83 7.75 1.03 0.01
C ILE A 83 7.51 1.40 1.47
N THR A 84 6.38 1.01 2.04
CA THR A 84 6.05 1.31 3.44
C THR A 84 7.07 0.75 4.41
N VAL A 85 7.37 -0.54 4.30
CA VAL A 85 8.34 -1.21 5.16
C VAL A 85 9.71 -0.53 5.04
N TRP A 86 10.12 -0.20 3.81
CA TRP A 86 11.40 0.45 3.56
C TRP A 86 11.45 1.88 4.12
N VAL A 87 10.45 2.71 3.84
CA VAL A 87 10.37 4.08 4.33
C VAL A 87 10.47 4.11 5.85
N VAL A 88 9.66 3.30 6.54
CA VAL A 88 9.64 3.22 7.99
C VAL A 88 10.99 2.72 8.55
N THR A 89 11.53 1.64 8.02
CA THR A 89 12.76 1.06 8.58
C THR A 89 14.01 1.89 8.29
N SER A 90 14.08 2.55 7.13
CA SER A 90 15.21 3.40 6.76
C SER A 90 15.20 4.78 7.45
N GLY A 91 14.02 5.28 7.85
CA GLY A 91 13.85 6.57 8.50
C GLY A 91 14.13 6.55 10.00
N ILE A 92 13.84 5.43 10.68
CA ILE A 92 13.95 5.32 12.14
C ILE A 92 15.37 5.68 12.65
N GLN A 93 16.40 5.03 12.11
CA GLN A 93 17.77 5.22 12.63
C GLN A 93 18.27 6.65 12.42
N PRO A 94 18.20 7.26 11.21
CA PRO A 94 18.57 8.65 11.03
C PRO A 94 17.75 9.63 11.89
N ALA A 95 16.45 9.37 12.07
CA ALA A 95 15.60 10.20 12.92
C ALA A 95 16.05 10.16 14.38
N ILE A 96 16.42 8.98 14.90
CA ILE A 96 16.96 8.82 16.26
C ILE A 96 18.31 9.52 16.38
N ASP A 97 19.22 9.30 15.43
CA ASP A 97 20.58 9.83 15.48
C ASP A 97 20.61 11.37 15.44
N MET A 98 19.73 11.98 14.66
CA MET A 98 19.60 13.44 14.53
C MET A 98 18.78 14.10 15.64
N THR A 99 18.23 13.33 16.58
CA THR A 99 17.42 13.87 17.68
C THR A 99 17.94 13.39 19.04
N ALA A 100 17.50 12.22 19.48
CA ALA A 100 17.92 11.63 20.76
C ALA A 100 19.44 11.37 20.79
N GLY A 101 20.03 10.97 19.64
CA GLY A 101 21.49 10.74 19.53
C GLY A 101 22.32 12.01 19.72
N GLU A 102 21.88 13.15 19.17
CA GLU A 102 22.58 14.44 19.41
C GLU A 102 22.45 14.90 20.86
N ARG A 103 21.30 14.62 21.49
CA ARG A 103 21.11 14.93 22.91
C ARG A 103 22.03 14.09 23.79
N GLU A 104 22.10 12.79 23.54
CA GLU A 104 22.93 11.87 24.32
C GLU A 104 24.43 12.19 24.17
N ARG A 105 24.86 12.70 23.00
CA ARG A 105 26.24 13.15 22.74
C ARG A 105 26.53 14.56 23.21
N GLY A 106 25.53 15.30 23.73
CA GLY A 106 25.71 16.71 24.17
C GLY A 106 25.87 17.71 23.02
N SER A 107 25.78 17.30 21.76
CA SER A 107 25.93 18.17 20.59
C SER A 107 24.71 19.07 20.35
N MET A 108 23.56 18.74 20.95
CA MET A 108 22.34 19.53 20.87
C MET A 108 22.53 20.95 21.42
N GLU A 109 23.29 21.10 22.52
CA GLU A 109 23.58 22.41 23.13
C GLU A 109 24.36 23.31 22.18
N ALA A 110 25.40 22.75 21.53
CA ALA A 110 26.17 23.49 20.53
C ALA A 110 25.31 23.91 19.33
N LEU A 111 24.40 23.06 18.92
CA LEU A 111 23.45 23.34 17.82
C LEU A 111 22.49 24.49 18.18
N LEU A 112 22.03 24.53 19.43
CA LEU A 112 21.12 25.59 19.91
C LEU A 112 21.81 26.94 20.11
N CYS A 113 23.13 26.97 20.22
CA CYS A 113 23.93 28.20 20.24
C CYS A 113 24.17 28.75 18.82
N ALA A 114 23.87 28.03 17.76
CA ALA A 114 24.03 28.52 16.39
C ALA A 114 23.04 29.66 16.09
N PRO A 115 23.46 30.68 15.28
CA PRO A 115 22.60 31.80 14.92
C PRO A 115 21.53 31.41 13.88
N ALA A 116 20.75 30.33 14.15
CA ALA A 116 19.69 29.80 13.31
C ALA A 116 18.40 29.73 14.12
N ARG A 117 17.28 29.92 13.43
CA ARG A 117 15.98 29.76 14.06
C ARG A 117 15.70 28.27 14.33
N ARG A 118 15.05 27.93 15.43
CA ARG A 118 14.78 26.54 15.82
C ARG A 118 14.00 25.76 14.75
N TRP A 119 13.09 26.43 14.02
CA TRP A 119 12.37 25.79 12.93
C TRP A 119 13.27 25.45 11.72
N GLU A 120 14.31 26.26 11.45
CA GLU A 120 15.28 26.00 10.37
C GLU A 120 16.12 24.76 10.67
N LEU A 121 16.50 24.60 11.95
CA LEU A 121 17.20 23.40 12.42
C LEU A 121 16.33 22.15 12.27
N LEU A 122 15.07 22.24 12.67
CA LEU A 122 14.13 21.12 12.52
C LEU A 122 13.88 20.80 11.04
N ALA A 123 13.65 21.83 10.21
CA ALA A 123 13.44 21.66 8.77
C ALA A 123 14.68 21.05 8.09
N GLY A 124 15.88 21.45 8.50
CA GLY A 124 17.14 20.87 8.02
C GLY A 124 17.26 19.38 8.37
N LYS A 125 16.93 19.01 9.62
CA LYS A 125 16.92 17.60 10.06
C LYS A 125 15.89 16.78 9.27
N TRP A 126 14.67 17.30 9.15
CA TRP A 126 13.62 16.65 8.39
C TRP A 126 14.00 16.46 6.91
N ALA A 127 14.54 17.50 6.27
CA ALA A 127 15.00 17.43 4.89
C ALA A 127 16.14 16.41 4.73
N ALA A 128 17.10 16.38 5.64
CA ALA A 128 18.22 15.44 5.61
C ALA A 128 17.74 13.98 5.74
N VAL A 129 16.90 13.66 6.73
CA VAL A 129 16.34 12.30 6.90
C VAL A 129 15.47 11.94 5.71
N SER A 130 14.61 12.84 5.23
CA SER A 130 13.77 12.60 4.05
C SER A 130 14.61 12.31 2.81
N THR A 131 15.72 13.00 2.61
CA THR A 131 16.64 12.74 1.48
C THR A 131 17.24 11.34 1.56
N ILE A 132 17.70 10.91 2.75
CA ILE A 132 18.24 9.57 2.96
C ILE A 132 17.20 8.50 2.62
N VAL A 133 15.98 8.66 3.12
CA VAL A 133 14.86 7.75 2.88
C VAL A 133 14.50 7.70 1.40
N LEU A 134 14.37 8.84 0.73
CA LEU A 134 14.03 8.91 -0.69
C LEU A 134 15.09 8.27 -1.59
N VAL A 135 16.37 8.51 -1.32
CA VAL A 135 17.46 7.83 -2.01
C VAL A 135 17.34 6.31 -1.82
N GLY A 136 17.07 5.87 -0.59
CA GLY A 136 16.83 4.46 -0.28
C GLY A 136 15.67 3.86 -1.05
N VAL A 137 14.54 4.58 -1.15
CA VAL A 137 13.36 4.14 -1.92
C VAL A 137 13.69 4.01 -3.41
N VAL A 138 14.39 4.97 -3.99
CA VAL A 138 14.82 4.92 -5.40
C VAL A 138 15.73 3.71 -5.66
N LEU A 139 16.69 3.45 -4.78
CA LEU A 139 17.58 2.30 -4.87
C LEU A 139 16.80 0.98 -4.70
N GLN A 140 15.84 0.93 -3.78
CA GLN A 140 14.99 -0.23 -3.56
C GLN A 140 14.13 -0.56 -4.79
N LEU A 141 13.45 0.44 -5.36
CA LEU A 141 12.65 0.25 -6.56
C LEU A 141 13.51 -0.12 -7.77
N GLY A 142 14.67 0.53 -7.93
CA GLY A 142 15.65 0.18 -8.96
C GLY A 142 16.18 -1.25 -8.81
N GLY A 143 16.49 -1.66 -7.59
CA GLY A 143 16.90 -3.03 -7.28
C GLY A 143 15.81 -4.06 -7.54
N LEU A 144 14.55 -3.74 -7.19
CA LEU A 144 13.40 -4.58 -7.49
C LEU A 144 13.20 -4.74 -9.00
N MET A 145 13.24 -3.64 -9.77
CA MET A 145 13.14 -3.68 -11.22
C MET A 145 14.28 -4.49 -11.85
N PHE A 146 15.50 -4.29 -11.38
CA PHE A 146 16.66 -5.08 -11.81
C PHE A 146 16.46 -6.58 -11.53
N ALA A 147 16.02 -6.93 -10.32
CA ALA A 147 15.79 -8.31 -9.94
C ALA A 147 14.68 -8.97 -10.78
N LEU A 148 13.58 -8.28 -11.02
CA LEU A 148 12.49 -8.76 -11.88
C LEU A 148 12.98 -8.97 -13.32
N THR A 149 13.80 -8.04 -13.85
CA THR A 149 14.29 -8.13 -15.22
C THR A 149 15.25 -9.30 -15.43
N PHE A 150 16.19 -9.48 -14.51
CA PHE A 150 17.30 -10.44 -14.70
C PHE A 150 17.04 -11.81 -14.10
N LEU A 151 16.25 -11.92 -13.02
CA LEU A 151 16.00 -13.19 -12.33
C LEU A 151 14.70 -13.86 -12.75
N ALA A 152 13.66 -13.08 -13.05
CA ALA A 152 12.34 -13.60 -13.36
C ALA A 152 12.08 -13.80 -14.87
N GLY A 153 12.95 -13.23 -15.72
CA GLY A 153 12.88 -13.33 -17.18
C GLY A 153 11.82 -12.43 -17.83
N PRO A 154 11.87 -12.29 -19.18
CA PRO A 154 11.01 -11.37 -19.92
C PRO A 154 9.50 -11.67 -19.82
N SER A 155 9.14 -12.88 -19.44
CA SER A 155 7.72 -13.31 -19.32
C SER A 155 6.99 -12.70 -18.13
N LEU A 156 7.71 -12.21 -17.11
CA LEU A 156 7.13 -11.50 -15.96
C LEU A 156 7.16 -9.97 -16.11
N LEU A 157 7.70 -9.48 -17.22
CA LEU A 157 7.89 -8.05 -17.52
C LEU A 157 7.02 -7.58 -18.67
N SER A 158 5.80 -8.07 -18.81
CA SER A 158 4.82 -7.24 -19.50
C SER A 158 4.68 -5.97 -18.63
N THR A 159 5.20 -4.86 -19.12
CA THR A 159 5.08 -3.56 -18.43
C THR A 159 3.60 -3.31 -18.16
N PRO A 160 3.21 -3.03 -16.89
CA PRO A 160 1.85 -2.62 -16.64
C PRO A 160 1.55 -1.42 -17.54
N ASP A 161 0.39 -1.42 -18.14
CA ASP A 161 -0.05 -0.37 -19.07
C ASP A 161 -0.48 0.86 -18.24
N VAL A 162 0.52 1.48 -17.57
CA VAL A 162 0.32 2.62 -16.68
C VAL A 162 0.66 3.90 -17.44
N GLY A 163 -0.33 4.78 -17.56
CA GLY A 163 -0.16 6.06 -18.24
C GLY A 163 0.92 6.94 -17.59
N LEU A 164 1.59 7.78 -18.39
CA LEU A 164 2.62 8.70 -17.89
C LEU A 164 2.11 9.60 -16.76
N GLY A 165 0.84 10.03 -16.82
CA GLY A 165 0.21 10.83 -15.77
C GLY A 165 0.13 10.09 -14.43
N ALA A 166 -0.26 8.82 -14.43
CA ALA A 166 -0.33 7.99 -13.25
C ALA A 166 1.08 7.72 -12.67
N LEU A 167 2.11 7.53 -13.52
CA LEU A 167 3.50 7.39 -13.06
C LEU A 167 4.03 8.66 -12.37
N VAL A 168 3.71 9.84 -12.90
CA VAL A 168 4.07 11.11 -12.25
C VAL A 168 3.37 11.25 -10.90
N LEU A 169 2.06 10.99 -10.84
CA LEU A 169 1.30 11.03 -9.60
C LEU A 169 1.78 9.98 -8.59
N LEU A 170 2.14 8.78 -9.05
CA LEU A 170 2.74 7.74 -8.21
C LEU A 170 4.07 8.22 -7.59
N SER A 171 4.91 8.89 -8.37
CA SER A 171 6.16 9.47 -7.86
C SER A 171 5.89 10.53 -6.81
N VAL A 172 4.87 11.38 -7.01
CA VAL A 172 4.42 12.38 -6.03
C VAL A 172 3.87 11.70 -4.77
N ALA A 173 3.10 10.62 -4.92
CA ALA A 173 2.55 9.87 -3.79
C ALA A 173 3.67 9.24 -2.94
N ILE A 174 4.66 8.61 -3.56
CA ILE A 174 5.81 8.02 -2.87
C ILE A 174 6.60 9.11 -2.13
N PHE A 175 6.84 10.24 -2.78
CA PHE A 175 7.52 11.39 -2.16
C PHE A 175 6.73 11.91 -0.95
N ALA A 176 5.43 12.22 -1.15
CA ALA A 176 4.57 12.76 -0.10
C ALA A 176 4.45 11.80 1.09
N TYR A 177 4.33 10.49 0.82
CA TYR A 177 4.30 9.46 1.85
C TYR A 177 5.61 9.43 2.66
N SER A 178 6.75 9.41 1.97
CA SER A 178 8.07 9.34 2.62
C SER A 178 8.29 10.53 3.54
N VAL A 179 8.00 11.76 3.09
CA VAL A 179 8.19 12.96 3.91
C VAL A 179 7.20 13.04 5.08
N MET A 180 5.98 12.50 4.92
CA MET A 180 4.99 12.40 5.99
C MET A 180 5.43 11.43 7.10
N VAL A 181 5.89 10.23 6.72
CA VAL A 181 6.35 9.22 7.67
C VAL A 181 7.58 9.74 8.44
N VAL A 182 8.57 10.28 7.74
CA VAL A 182 9.78 10.88 8.35
C VAL A 182 9.41 12.01 9.32
N ALA A 183 8.45 12.88 8.96
CA ALA A 183 7.98 13.93 9.87
C ALA A 183 7.40 13.34 11.16
N SER A 184 6.65 12.24 11.06
CA SER A 184 6.06 11.54 12.20
C SER A 184 7.12 10.86 13.07
N GLU A 185 8.12 10.22 12.46
CA GLU A 185 9.24 9.60 13.16
C GLU A 185 10.07 10.63 13.92
N LEU A 186 10.43 11.76 13.29
CA LEU A 186 11.12 12.85 13.96
C LEU A 186 10.30 13.44 15.10
N ALA A 187 8.99 13.62 14.89
CA ALA A 187 8.09 14.14 15.91
C ALA A 187 8.02 13.25 17.17
N LEU A 188 8.15 11.94 17.00
CA LEU A 188 8.22 10.99 18.10
C LEU A 188 9.62 10.93 18.71
N ALA A 189 10.68 10.87 17.89
CA ALA A 189 12.06 10.75 18.35
C ALA A 189 12.52 11.96 19.19
N ILE A 190 12.08 13.18 18.86
CA ILE A 190 12.40 14.41 19.59
C ILE A 190 11.98 14.35 21.07
N ARG A 191 10.94 13.59 21.42
CA ARG A 191 10.47 13.46 22.81
C ARG A 191 11.42 12.66 23.69
N SER A 192 12.18 11.76 23.10
CA SER A 192 13.01 10.80 23.83
C SER A 192 14.28 11.44 24.39
N LYS A 193 14.67 10.99 25.58
CA LYS A 193 15.88 11.48 26.26
C LYS A 193 17.13 10.70 25.85
N SER A 194 16.97 9.48 25.34
CA SER A 194 18.06 8.61 24.92
C SER A 194 17.73 7.87 23.64
N VAL A 195 18.78 7.37 22.96
CA VAL A 195 18.64 6.51 21.75
C VAL A 195 17.80 5.28 22.05
N LYS A 196 17.97 4.65 23.22
CA LYS A 196 17.22 3.48 23.65
C LYS A 196 15.71 3.77 23.82
N GLU A 197 15.40 4.92 24.45
CA GLU A 197 14.01 5.36 24.63
C GLU A 197 13.35 5.68 23.28
N ALA A 198 14.07 6.36 22.39
CA ALA A 198 13.59 6.67 21.04
C ALA A 198 13.27 5.37 20.25
N GLY A 199 14.17 4.39 20.27
CA GLY A 199 13.93 3.08 19.66
C GLY A 199 12.72 2.36 20.23
N ALA A 200 12.56 2.36 21.55
CA ALA A 200 11.41 1.75 22.23
C ALA A 200 10.07 2.44 21.89
N LEU A 201 10.09 3.75 21.59
CA LEU A 201 8.90 4.48 21.17
C LEU A 201 8.57 4.30 19.68
N LEU A 202 9.60 4.27 18.83
CA LEU A 202 9.41 4.13 17.38
C LEU A 202 9.06 2.71 16.96
N ALA A 203 9.48 1.68 17.70
CA ALA A 203 9.14 0.29 17.36
C ALA A 203 7.63 0.02 17.32
N PRO A 204 6.79 0.35 18.31
CA PRO A 204 5.35 0.22 18.19
C PRO A 204 4.73 1.20 17.18
N ALA A 205 5.31 2.39 17.01
CA ALA A 205 4.85 3.35 16.01
C ALA A 205 5.05 2.83 14.59
N SER A 206 6.13 2.10 14.31
CA SER A 206 6.35 1.47 13.02
C SER A 206 5.27 0.43 12.69
N LEU A 207 4.82 -0.34 13.67
CA LEU A 207 3.72 -1.30 13.50
C LEU A 207 2.40 -0.59 13.18
N ALA A 208 2.15 0.57 13.78
CA ALA A 208 0.97 1.38 13.48
C ALA A 208 0.93 1.88 12.03
N VAL A 209 2.07 1.94 11.35
CA VAL A 209 2.19 2.29 9.93
C VAL A 209 2.17 1.03 9.05
N ILE A 210 2.85 -0.04 9.45
CA ILE A 210 2.97 -1.28 8.65
C ILE A 210 1.66 -2.08 8.64
N ILE A 211 0.93 -2.15 9.76
CA ILE A 211 -0.33 -2.91 9.84
C ILE A 211 -1.37 -2.41 8.82
N PRO A 212 -1.67 -1.10 8.73
CA PRO A 212 -2.54 -0.59 7.67
C PRO A 212 -2.06 -0.93 6.26
N ALA A 213 -0.74 -0.94 6.01
CA ALA A 213 -0.19 -1.30 4.71
C ALA A 213 -0.46 -2.76 4.33
N VAL A 214 -0.47 -3.67 5.31
CA VAL A 214 -0.88 -5.06 5.09
C VAL A 214 -2.39 -5.16 4.86
N VAL A 215 -3.19 -4.44 5.66
CA VAL A 215 -4.66 -4.48 5.56
C VAL A 215 -5.16 -3.93 4.24
N VAL A 216 -4.57 -2.84 3.74
CA VAL A 216 -4.94 -2.19 2.48
C VAL A 216 -4.83 -3.15 1.29
N GLN A 217 -3.96 -4.16 1.32
CA GLN A 217 -3.83 -5.13 0.23
C GLN A 217 -5.10 -5.97 0.02
N PHE A 218 -5.89 -6.18 1.06
CA PHE A 218 -7.12 -6.96 1.02
C PHE A 218 -8.36 -6.11 0.70
N ILE A 219 -8.21 -4.79 0.60
CA ILE A 219 -9.30 -3.88 0.24
C ILE A 219 -9.51 -3.97 -1.27
N ASN A 220 -10.75 -4.26 -1.68
CA ASN A 220 -11.13 -4.15 -3.08
C ASN A 220 -11.27 -2.66 -3.44
N LEU A 221 -10.61 -2.23 -4.51
CA LEU A 221 -10.66 -0.84 -4.96
C LEU A 221 -11.99 -0.49 -5.65
N ASP A 222 -12.71 -1.50 -6.18
CA ASP A 222 -14.00 -1.27 -6.78
C ASP A 222 -15.02 -0.80 -5.73
N GLY A 223 -15.31 0.50 -5.71
CA GLY A 223 -16.27 1.09 -4.78
C GLY A 223 -15.68 1.59 -3.46
N VAL A 224 -14.37 1.82 -3.38
CA VAL A 224 -13.77 2.53 -2.24
C VAL A 224 -14.25 3.98 -2.21
N GLU A 225 -14.87 4.37 -1.11
CA GLU A 225 -15.38 5.73 -0.93
C GLU A 225 -14.25 6.71 -0.58
N ALA A 226 -14.39 7.97 -1.03
CA ALA A 226 -13.38 9.03 -0.88
C ALA A 226 -12.92 9.28 0.57
N TYR A 227 -13.73 8.95 1.59
CA TYR A 227 -13.32 9.13 2.99
C TYR A 227 -12.15 8.22 3.41
N TRP A 228 -11.96 7.06 2.76
CA TRP A 228 -10.81 6.20 3.02
C TRP A 228 -9.48 6.89 2.67
N PHE A 229 -9.51 7.77 1.65
CA PHE A 229 -8.37 8.59 1.27
C PHE A 229 -8.10 9.77 2.24
N ALA A 230 -8.92 9.90 3.29
CA ALA A 230 -8.66 10.82 4.39
C ALA A 230 -8.02 10.14 5.62
N VAL A 231 -7.93 8.81 5.67
CA VAL A 231 -7.34 8.08 6.80
C VAL A 231 -5.81 8.12 6.72
N PRO A 232 -5.09 8.52 7.79
CA PRO A 232 -3.64 8.61 7.76
C PRO A 232 -3.00 7.28 7.36
N VAL A 233 -1.94 7.32 6.57
CA VAL A 233 -1.24 6.16 6.00
C VAL A 233 -2.06 5.44 4.92
N VAL A 234 -3.31 5.06 5.21
CA VAL A 234 -4.22 4.38 4.26
C VAL A 234 -4.44 5.22 3.02
N ASN A 235 -4.55 6.54 3.16
CA ASN A 235 -4.78 7.51 2.08
C ASN A 235 -3.79 7.34 0.92
N VAL A 236 -2.50 7.37 1.20
CA VAL A 236 -1.46 7.29 0.16
C VAL A 236 -1.28 5.86 -0.33
N LEU A 237 -1.48 4.86 0.53
CA LEU A 237 -1.39 3.45 0.13
C LEU A 237 -2.47 3.06 -0.87
N LEU A 238 -3.72 3.49 -0.64
CA LEU A 238 -4.80 3.32 -1.61
C LEU A 238 -4.53 4.08 -2.89
N ALA A 239 -4.03 5.33 -2.79
CA ALA A 239 -3.64 6.12 -3.95
C ALA A 239 -2.57 5.41 -4.79
N MET A 240 -1.51 4.87 -4.17
CA MET A 240 -0.49 4.10 -4.89
C MET A 240 -1.09 2.89 -5.62
N ARG A 241 -2.06 2.20 -5.01
CA ARG A 241 -2.74 1.06 -5.64
C ARG A 241 -3.58 1.48 -6.84
N GLU A 242 -4.39 2.53 -6.72
CA GLU A 242 -5.17 3.09 -7.84
C GLU A 242 -4.27 3.52 -9.00
N LEU A 243 -3.17 4.23 -8.68
CA LEU A 243 -2.24 4.72 -9.69
C LEU A 243 -1.49 3.59 -10.42
N LEU A 244 -1.18 2.48 -9.74
CA LEU A 244 -0.55 1.30 -10.35
C LEU A 244 -1.52 0.50 -11.24
N LEU A 245 -2.84 0.69 -11.05
CA LEU A 245 -3.89 0.11 -11.89
C LEU A 245 -4.38 1.08 -12.97
N ASP A 246 -3.71 2.23 -13.14
CA ASP A 246 -4.10 3.33 -14.04
C ASP A 246 -5.53 3.87 -13.78
N GLN A 247 -6.04 3.70 -12.55
CA GLN A 247 -7.34 4.18 -12.12
C GLN A 247 -7.15 5.54 -11.42
N VAL A 248 -7.14 6.63 -12.18
CA VAL A 248 -6.94 7.98 -11.63
C VAL A 248 -8.28 8.67 -11.38
N ASP A 249 -8.70 8.76 -10.12
CA ASP A 249 -9.85 9.58 -9.73
C ASP A 249 -9.38 10.96 -9.22
N PRO A 250 -9.82 12.08 -9.85
CA PRO A 250 -9.44 13.43 -9.41
C PRO A 250 -9.88 13.76 -7.98
N VAL A 251 -11.03 13.21 -7.51
CA VAL A 251 -11.53 13.45 -6.16
C VAL A 251 -10.63 12.73 -5.15
N HIS A 252 -10.33 11.47 -5.38
CA HIS A 252 -9.40 10.70 -4.54
C HIS A 252 -8.01 11.37 -4.52
N THR A 253 -7.53 11.80 -5.69
CA THR A 253 -6.23 12.51 -5.81
C THR A 253 -6.21 13.78 -4.97
N PHE A 254 -7.25 14.61 -5.03
CA PHE A 254 -7.33 15.82 -4.22
C PHE A 254 -7.39 15.50 -2.72
N VAL A 255 -8.17 14.50 -2.31
CA VAL A 255 -8.34 14.14 -0.90
C VAL A 255 -7.03 13.62 -0.31
N TRP A 256 -6.37 12.62 -0.95
CA TRP A 256 -5.15 12.06 -0.38
C TRP A 256 -4.00 13.06 -0.36
N LEU A 257 -3.88 13.93 -1.38
CA LEU A 257 -2.81 14.92 -1.42
C LEU A 257 -2.98 15.96 -0.31
N SER A 258 -4.18 16.52 -0.17
CA SER A 258 -4.48 17.52 0.86
C SER A 258 -4.34 16.96 2.27
N THR A 259 -4.85 15.75 2.53
CA THR A 259 -4.74 15.11 3.85
C THR A 259 -3.31 14.75 4.20
N THR A 260 -2.51 14.28 3.24
CA THR A 260 -1.07 14.00 3.46
C THR A 260 -0.29 15.27 3.83
N LEU A 261 -0.57 16.41 3.16
CA LEU A 261 0.02 17.69 3.51
C LEU A 261 -0.39 18.14 4.91
N VAL A 262 -1.64 17.97 5.29
CA VAL A 262 -2.15 18.29 6.63
C VAL A 262 -1.46 17.44 7.68
N TYR A 263 -1.32 16.13 7.48
CA TYR A 263 -0.65 15.23 8.43
C TYR A 263 0.85 15.53 8.55
N THR A 264 1.52 15.81 7.43
CA THR A 264 2.93 16.24 7.44
C THR A 264 3.10 17.54 8.22
N GLY A 265 2.25 18.52 7.93
CA GLY A 265 2.25 19.82 8.63
C GLY A 265 1.97 19.68 10.13
N ALA A 266 1.00 18.85 10.51
CA ALA A 266 0.67 18.56 11.90
C ALA A 266 1.83 17.88 12.64
N ALA A 267 2.48 16.89 12.00
CA ALA A 267 3.65 16.21 12.57
C ALA A 267 4.83 17.17 12.77
N LEU A 268 5.13 18.01 11.78
CA LEU A 268 6.20 19.01 11.88
C LEU A 268 5.87 20.11 12.91
N TRP A 269 4.62 20.55 12.96
CA TRP A 269 4.16 21.49 13.98
C TRP A 269 4.32 20.91 15.39
N TYR A 270 3.94 19.66 15.57
CA TYR A 270 4.10 18.97 16.85
C TYR A 270 5.59 18.81 17.20
N ALA A 271 6.42 18.39 16.24
CA ALA A 271 7.86 18.29 16.42
C ALA A 271 8.48 19.64 16.84
N GLN A 272 8.10 20.73 16.18
CA GLN A 272 8.55 22.08 16.50
C GLN A 272 8.13 22.51 17.91
N ARG A 273 6.89 22.19 18.30
CA ARG A 273 6.40 22.50 19.65
C ARG A 273 7.20 21.78 20.72
N GLN A 274 7.56 20.52 20.47
CA GLN A 274 8.43 19.75 21.38
C GLN A 274 9.85 20.32 21.38
N PHE A 275 10.40 20.66 20.22
CA PHE A 275 11.75 21.26 20.09
C PHE A 275 11.89 22.60 20.76
N ASN A 276 10.79 23.34 20.94
CA ASN A 276 10.77 24.63 21.62
C ASN A 276 10.68 24.54 23.16
N ARG A 277 10.43 23.34 23.73
CA ARG A 277 10.34 23.17 25.18
C ARG A 277 11.74 23.25 25.82
N GLU A 278 11.88 24.10 26.81
CA GLU A 278 13.14 24.34 27.51
C GLU A 278 13.63 23.13 28.32
N ASP A 279 12.71 22.26 28.74
CA ASP A 279 13.00 21.00 29.45
C ASP A 279 13.94 20.05 28.69
N LEU A 280 14.05 20.24 27.38
CA LEU A 280 14.94 19.45 26.51
C LEU A 280 16.42 19.86 26.67
N VAL A 281 16.68 21.06 27.20
CA VAL A 281 18.02 21.64 27.33
C VAL A 281 18.55 21.49 28.77
N LEU A 282 17.66 21.42 29.77
CA LEU A 282 18.01 21.55 31.20
C LEU A 282 17.94 20.23 31.99
N SER A 283 17.72 19.05 31.37
CA SER A 283 17.80 17.81 32.11
C SER A 283 19.24 17.35 32.26
N PRO A 284 19.85 17.45 33.48
CA PRO A 284 21.15 16.86 33.73
C PRO A 284 21.08 15.35 33.50
N SER A 285 22.09 14.84 32.82
CA SER A 285 22.34 13.40 32.57
C SER A 285 22.36 12.58 33.85
#